data_07ed36dcd9affd947fc0ad085392c527
#
_entry.id   07ed36dcd9affd947fc0ad085392c527
#
_cell.length_a   1.000
_cell.length_b   1.000
_cell.length_c   1.000
_cell.angle_alpha   90.00
_cell.angle_beta   90.00
_cell.angle_gamma   90.00
#
_symmetry.space_group_name_H-M   'P 1'
#
loop_
_entity.id
_entity.type
_entity.pdbx_description
1 polymer ?
#
loop_
_entity_poly.entity_id
_entity_poly.type
_entity_poly.pdbx_seq_one_letter_code
_entity_poly.pdbx_strand_id
1 'polypeptide(L)'
;MAYDLLIKNGRVIDGSGRPAYTGDVAVAGGKIVEVGRLSGTARQTIEADGRAIAPGFVDNHCHYDAQVVWDPLCTYSCHHGSTTVIIGNCSLALAPVKPEAREKLAGMLSYVEAIPMDVLQAGVPWNWESFPQYMGAIGQRLGVNVGTLVGHSAVRLYAMGEECSDRDATAAELETMRRLVRESIDAGALGLSITRNMNHFDIAGKRIPAACAPESELFALADVLREAGTGVLQCGGGTNPEMKDRLLSRISEASGRPVMYNTLLEQARQPGRWRQHLAHVEETAKQGIRAIPLCNPGSILNRFTMKNCQVFRSMPTWLPILQGPDADKLRAYSNPEIRAKLRAEVDAPLGPDSTFSQRWDLMVVEEPKLAKNRGLAGKHIAEIAKAQGKHPVDAFLDLAVEEELETGFCLGEINMDTEAVAQILGSPYAVVGLTDGGAHVQFHSNVSNPTRLLGYWVREKKIMSLERAVQRLTFDSAAAFGIYDRGLVQPGMAADLVVFDPDTVAPRKEDVVHDFPANGWRMRELADGIHYTVVNGEVLLEKGEHTGAHPGRVLKNARHHASHNGA
;
A
#
# COMPACT_ATOMS: atom_id res chain seq x y z
N MET A 1 17.64 26.04 27.79
CA MET A 1 16.23 25.57 27.83
C MET A 1 16.24 24.06 28.05
N ALA A 2 15.32 23.53 28.80
CA ALA A 2 15.17 22.08 28.89
C ALA A 2 14.41 21.61 27.60
N TYR A 3 14.91 20.61 26.95
CA TYR A 3 14.24 19.97 25.80
C TYR A 3 13.08 19.08 26.27
N ASP A 4 12.12 18.80 25.40
CA ASP A 4 11.09 17.79 25.70
C ASP A 4 11.66 16.38 25.58
N LEU A 5 12.44 16.14 24.51
CA LEU A 5 13.12 14.88 24.25
C LEU A 5 14.55 15.15 23.80
N LEU A 6 15.50 14.35 24.26
CA LEU A 6 16.89 14.36 23.82
C LEU A 6 17.32 12.92 23.49
N ILE A 7 17.67 12.68 22.24
CA ILE A 7 18.22 11.39 21.80
C ILE A 7 19.73 11.57 21.66
N LYS A 8 20.52 10.78 22.41
CA LYS A 8 21.95 10.95 22.57
C LYS A 8 22.76 9.81 21.97
N ASN A 9 23.99 10.12 21.62
CA ASN A 9 25.01 9.17 21.25
C ASN A 9 24.61 8.24 20.09
N GLY A 10 23.90 8.79 19.11
CA GLY A 10 23.45 8.03 17.96
C GLY A 10 24.26 8.30 16.68
N ARG A 11 24.10 7.43 15.70
CA ARG A 11 24.52 7.65 14.31
C ARG A 11 23.38 8.35 13.57
N VAL A 12 23.48 9.66 13.41
CA VAL A 12 22.44 10.46 12.73
C VAL A 12 22.51 10.23 11.23
N ILE A 13 21.40 9.77 10.66
CA ILE A 13 21.15 9.64 9.21
C ILE A 13 20.05 10.63 8.88
N ASP A 14 20.45 11.79 8.35
CA ASP A 14 19.57 12.97 8.30
C ASP A 14 18.45 12.93 7.27
N GLY A 15 18.34 11.88 6.46
CA GLY A 15 17.33 11.74 5.41
C GLY A 15 17.67 12.46 4.10
N SER A 16 18.79 13.18 4.01
CA SER A 16 19.23 13.89 2.80
C SER A 16 20.04 13.02 1.83
N GLY A 17 20.42 11.81 2.25
CA GLY A 17 21.36 10.93 1.52
C GLY A 17 22.82 11.25 1.73
N ARG A 18 23.17 12.24 2.59
CA ARG A 18 24.54 12.54 2.99
C ARG A 18 25.08 11.49 3.95
N PRO A 19 26.42 11.35 4.07
CA PRO A 19 27.02 10.42 5.01
C PRO A 19 26.56 10.67 6.45
N ALA A 20 26.28 9.57 7.17
CA ALA A 20 25.90 9.62 8.58
C ALA A 20 27.04 10.14 9.47
N TYR A 21 26.70 10.74 10.60
CA TYR A 21 27.63 11.26 11.58
C TYR A 21 27.16 10.95 13.01
N THR A 22 28.10 10.93 13.98
CA THR A 22 27.73 10.77 15.40
C THR A 22 27.22 12.09 15.94
N GLY A 23 26.05 12.05 16.59
CA GLY A 23 25.43 13.22 17.18
C GLY A 23 24.21 12.91 18.04
N ASP A 24 23.67 13.97 18.61
CA ASP A 24 22.46 14.00 19.42
C ASP A 24 21.37 14.77 18.66
N VAL A 25 20.11 14.51 18.98
CA VAL A 25 18.95 15.21 18.44
C VAL A 25 18.09 15.72 19.57
N ALA A 26 17.88 17.02 19.64
CA ALA A 26 17.04 17.67 20.64
C ALA A 26 15.70 18.11 20.04
N VAL A 27 14.64 17.88 20.80
CA VAL A 27 13.25 18.16 20.43
C VAL A 27 12.59 19.05 21.46
N ALA A 28 11.86 20.05 20.97
CA ALA A 28 10.98 20.90 21.78
C ALA A 28 9.74 21.28 20.98
N GLY A 29 8.55 21.27 21.59
CA GLY A 29 7.28 21.63 20.95
C GLY A 29 6.93 20.79 19.73
N GLY A 30 7.33 19.51 19.71
CA GLY A 30 7.08 18.61 18.61
C GLY A 30 7.98 18.80 17.38
N LYS A 31 9.01 19.65 17.49
CA LYS A 31 9.97 19.94 16.42
C LYS A 31 11.39 19.62 16.84
N ILE A 32 12.20 19.24 15.87
CA ILE A 32 13.65 19.19 16.04
C ILE A 32 14.16 20.62 16.19
N VAL A 33 14.86 20.93 17.30
CA VAL A 33 15.36 22.28 17.57
C VAL A 33 16.87 22.37 17.42
N GLU A 34 17.59 21.27 17.68
CA GLU A 34 19.05 21.26 17.61
C GLU A 34 19.55 19.85 17.26
N VAL A 35 20.63 19.76 16.51
CA VAL A 35 21.30 18.52 16.11
C VAL A 35 22.82 18.73 16.22
N GLY A 36 23.52 17.78 16.86
CA GLY A 36 24.98 17.86 17.01
C GLY A 36 25.45 17.24 18.32
N ARG A 37 26.52 17.75 18.91
CA ARG A 37 26.97 17.35 20.26
C ARG A 37 26.33 18.25 21.29
N LEU A 38 25.37 17.73 22.03
CA LEU A 38 24.51 18.53 22.91
C LEU A 38 24.79 18.25 24.38
N SER A 39 24.80 19.33 25.20
CA SER A 39 25.01 19.27 26.64
C SER A 39 23.77 19.60 27.47
N GLY A 40 22.62 19.82 26.81
CA GLY A 40 21.37 20.19 27.47
C GLY A 40 20.74 19.07 28.29
N THR A 41 19.74 19.44 29.11
CA THR A 41 18.86 18.49 29.83
C THR A 41 17.50 18.41 29.13
N ALA A 42 16.82 17.28 29.24
CA ALA A 42 15.50 17.05 28.67
C ALA A 42 14.55 16.45 29.71
N ARG A 43 13.24 16.58 29.46
CA ARG A 43 12.22 15.88 30.22
C ARG A 43 12.36 14.36 30.07
N GLN A 44 12.68 13.89 28.84
CA GLN A 44 12.97 12.50 28.53
C GLN A 44 14.29 12.43 27.74
N THR A 45 15.14 11.45 28.10
CA THR A 45 16.38 11.18 27.37
C THR A 45 16.38 9.73 26.89
N ILE A 46 16.74 9.54 25.63
CA ILE A 46 16.96 8.24 25.00
C ILE A 46 18.44 8.09 24.70
N GLU A 47 19.06 7.04 25.18
CA GLU A 47 20.43 6.65 24.80
C GLU A 47 20.36 5.76 23.55
N ALA A 48 20.83 6.26 22.42
CA ALA A 48 20.82 5.51 21.17
C ALA A 48 21.97 4.48 21.10
N ASP A 49 23.01 4.62 21.93
CA ASP A 49 24.14 3.67 22.03
C ASP A 49 24.76 3.34 20.66
N GLY A 50 24.96 4.35 19.79
CA GLY A 50 25.51 4.17 18.46
C GLY A 50 24.50 3.70 17.39
N ARG A 51 23.26 3.40 17.76
CA ARG A 51 22.19 3.05 16.81
C ARG A 51 21.87 4.21 15.88
N ALA A 52 21.25 3.89 14.75
CA ALA A 52 20.81 4.89 13.80
C ALA A 52 19.67 5.75 14.37
N ILE A 53 19.80 7.07 14.25
CA ILE A 53 18.72 8.04 14.44
C ILE A 53 18.37 8.58 13.05
N ALA A 54 17.19 8.27 12.57
CA ALA A 54 16.73 8.69 11.25
C ALA A 54 15.37 9.40 11.35
N PRO A 55 14.95 10.13 10.28
CA PRO A 55 13.56 10.57 10.20
C PRO A 55 12.64 9.35 10.21
N GLY A 56 11.45 9.49 10.77
CA GLY A 56 10.42 8.47 10.70
C GLY A 56 10.01 8.15 9.28
N PHE A 57 9.77 6.89 8.98
CA PHE A 57 9.43 6.45 7.64
C PHE A 57 8.03 6.89 7.24
N VAL A 58 7.83 7.08 5.92
CA VAL A 58 6.55 7.47 5.33
C VAL A 58 5.99 6.29 4.54
N ASP A 59 4.92 5.72 5.04
CA ASP A 59 4.14 4.72 4.35
C ASP A 59 3.18 5.42 3.38
N ASN A 60 3.59 5.53 2.13
CA ASN A 60 2.96 6.40 1.15
C ASN A 60 1.81 5.76 0.36
N HIS A 61 1.48 4.50 0.63
CA HIS A 61 0.36 3.81 0.02
C HIS A 61 -0.13 2.67 0.90
N CYS A 62 -1.20 2.91 1.61
CA CYS A 62 -1.86 1.96 2.50
C CYS A 62 -3.38 2.19 2.52
N HIS A 63 -4.13 1.30 3.15
CA HIS A 63 -5.59 1.22 3.14
C HIS A 63 -6.17 1.20 4.57
N TYR A 64 -5.60 2.01 5.45
CA TYR A 64 -6.07 2.17 6.83
C TYR A 64 -7.35 3.03 6.95
N ASP A 65 -8.05 3.32 5.85
CA ASP A 65 -9.20 4.24 5.82
C ASP A 65 -10.29 3.90 6.83
N ALA A 66 -10.59 2.61 6.99
CA ALA A 66 -11.50 2.12 8.01
C ALA A 66 -10.76 1.83 9.32
N GLN A 67 -9.59 1.18 9.25
CA GLN A 67 -8.85 0.75 10.43
C GLN A 67 -8.46 1.90 11.35
N VAL A 68 -8.11 3.07 10.83
CA VAL A 68 -7.69 4.24 11.61
C VAL A 68 -8.71 4.70 12.66
N VAL A 69 -10.00 4.38 12.48
CA VAL A 69 -11.05 4.78 13.43
C VAL A 69 -11.14 3.87 14.67
N TRP A 70 -10.68 2.62 14.58
CA TRP A 70 -10.60 1.70 15.73
C TRP A 70 -9.16 1.41 16.17
N ASP A 71 -8.20 1.56 15.27
CA ASP A 71 -6.76 1.39 15.52
C ASP A 71 -6.01 2.65 15.10
N PRO A 72 -5.94 3.67 15.97
CA PRO A 72 -5.31 4.95 15.67
C PRO A 72 -3.79 4.87 15.51
N LEU A 73 -3.17 3.72 15.79
CA LEU A 73 -1.74 3.46 15.58
C LEU A 73 -1.44 3.05 14.14
N CYS A 74 -2.45 2.68 13.36
CA CYS A 74 -2.30 2.06 12.04
C CYS A 74 -1.31 0.88 12.10
N THR A 75 -1.61 -0.06 13.03
CA THR A 75 -0.74 -1.22 13.20
C THR A 75 -0.81 -2.12 11.95
N TYR A 76 0.30 -2.56 11.38
CA TYR A 76 1.62 -2.62 12.02
C TYR A 76 2.64 -1.71 11.34
N SER A 77 2.29 -0.77 10.48
CA SER A 77 3.25 0.16 9.86
C SER A 77 4.11 0.88 10.89
N CYS A 78 3.53 1.30 12.03
CA CYS A 78 4.28 1.97 13.10
C CYS A 78 5.36 1.08 13.74
N HIS A 79 5.19 -0.25 13.76
CA HIS A 79 6.17 -1.21 14.28
C HIS A 79 7.38 -1.37 13.36
N HIS A 80 7.25 -0.98 12.10
CA HIS A 80 8.33 -0.92 11.12
C HIS A 80 8.98 0.46 11.02
N GLY A 81 8.68 1.37 11.98
CA GLY A 81 9.25 2.71 12.06
C GLY A 81 8.53 3.77 11.23
N SER A 82 7.35 3.46 10.67
CA SER A 82 6.53 4.45 9.98
C SER A 82 5.87 5.40 10.99
N THR A 83 6.09 6.70 10.80
CA THR A 83 5.50 7.78 11.60
C THR A 83 4.40 8.51 10.87
N THR A 84 4.29 8.27 9.56
CA THR A 84 3.30 8.87 8.66
C THR A 84 2.76 7.81 7.73
N VAL A 85 1.44 7.76 7.59
CA VAL A 85 0.73 6.91 6.62
C VAL A 85 -0.11 7.76 5.69
N ILE A 86 -0.26 7.37 4.41
CA ILE A 86 -1.12 8.04 3.44
C ILE A 86 -2.23 7.10 3.02
N ILE A 87 -3.47 7.46 3.33
CA ILE A 87 -4.68 6.68 3.11
C ILE A 87 -5.57 7.29 2.01
N GLY A 88 -6.63 6.59 1.63
CA GLY A 88 -7.52 6.99 0.55
C GLY A 88 -7.02 6.58 -0.83
N ASN A 89 -6.13 5.60 -0.90
CA ASN A 89 -5.52 5.13 -2.14
C ASN A 89 -6.51 4.35 -3.02
N CYS A 90 -6.15 4.09 -4.26
CA CYS A 90 -6.90 3.24 -5.22
C CYS A 90 -8.37 3.67 -5.41
N SER A 91 -8.72 4.92 -5.17
CA SER A 91 -10.08 5.47 -5.18
C SER A 91 -11.01 5.01 -4.02
N LEU A 92 -10.49 4.31 -3.02
CA LEU A 92 -11.24 3.62 -1.96
C LEU A 92 -11.20 4.38 -0.63
N ALA A 93 -11.57 5.66 -0.61
CA ALA A 93 -11.75 6.43 0.63
C ALA A 93 -13.18 6.24 1.19
N LEU A 94 -13.36 6.41 2.51
CA LEU A 94 -14.66 6.31 3.18
C LEU A 94 -15.49 7.61 3.20
N ALA A 95 -15.05 8.61 2.44
CA ALA A 95 -15.74 9.89 2.29
C ALA A 95 -15.43 10.53 0.91
N PRO A 96 -16.37 11.36 0.37
CA PRO A 96 -17.72 11.65 0.90
C PRO A 96 -18.67 10.47 0.74
N VAL A 97 -19.68 10.35 1.60
CA VAL A 97 -20.66 9.25 1.55
C VAL A 97 -22.01 9.65 2.12
N LYS A 98 -23.08 9.49 1.35
CA LYS A 98 -24.45 9.65 1.84
C LYS A 98 -24.83 8.47 2.74
N PRO A 99 -25.73 8.65 3.74
CA PRO A 99 -26.14 7.59 4.65
C PRO A 99 -26.59 6.30 3.95
N GLU A 100 -27.37 6.41 2.88
CA GLU A 100 -27.91 5.29 2.09
C GLU A 100 -26.85 4.57 1.25
N ALA A 101 -25.68 5.17 1.04
CA ALA A 101 -24.60 4.62 0.22
C ALA A 101 -23.47 3.95 1.05
N ARG A 102 -23.55 4.00 2.39
CA ARG A 102 -22.49 3.52 3.30
C ARG A 102 -22.18 2.05 3.13
N GLU A 103 -23.22 1.22 3.03
CA GLU A 103 -23.05 -0.23 2.85
C GLU A 103 -22.38 -0.56 1.52
N LYS A 104 -22.76 0.13 0.44
CA LYS A 104 -22.12 -0.05 -0.88
C LYS A 104 -20.66 0.37 -0.87
N LEU A 105 -20.32 1.49 -0.23
CA LEU A 105 -18.93 1.93 -0.11
C LEU A 105 -18.11 0.96 0.74
N ALA A 106 -18.64 0.48 1.87
CA ALA A 106 -18.01 -0.56 2.68
C ALA A 106 -17.81 -1.86 1.89
N GLY A 107 -18.79 -2.24 1.06
CA GLY A 107 -18.71 -3.42 0.20
C GLY A 107 -17.61 -3.35 -0.86
N MET A 108 -17.32 -2.16 -1.38
CA MET A 108 -16.16 -1.97 -2.28
C MET A 108 -14.85 -2.21 -1.55
N LEU A 109 -14.69 -1.62 -0.36
CA LEU A 109 -13.49 -1.77 0.47
C LEU A 109 -13.33 -3.24 0.91
N SER A 110 -14.43 -3.87 1.35
CA SER A 110 -14.42 -5.28 1.76
C SER A 110 -13.93 -6.21 0.64
N TYR A 111 -14.43 -6.04 -0.57
CA TYR A 111 -14.07 -6.92 -1.68
C TYR A 111 -12.65 -6.67 -2.19
N VAL A 112 -12.28 -5.40 -2.38
CA VAL A 112 -10.97 -5.05 -2.96
C VAL A 112 -9.86 -5.29 -1.96
N GLU A 113 -10.04 -4.88 -0.70
CA GLU A 113 -9.00 -4.94 0.33
C GLU A 113 -9.11 -6.16 1.25
N ALA A 114 -10.08 -7.06 0.97
CA ALA A 114 -10.31 -8.28 1.73
C ALA A 114 -10.46 -8.02 3.25
N ILE A 115 -11.19 -6.95 3.61
CA ILE A 115 -11.58 -6.66 4.99
C ILE A 115 -12.99 -7.24 5.21
N PRO A 116 -13.22 -8.15 6.17
CA PRO A 116 -14.53 -8.74 6.39
C PRO A 116 -15.63 -7.68 6.66
N MET A 117 -16.81 -7.87 6.09
CA MET A 117 -17.92 -6.91 6.23
C MET A 117 -18.37 -6.72 7.67
N ASP A 118 -18.38 -7.77 8.48
CA ASP A 118 -18.69 -7.72 9.91
C ASP A 118 -17.70 -6.86 10.70
N VAL A 119 -16.42 -6.90 10.33
CA VAL A 119 -15.39 -6.01 10.88
C VAL A 119 -15.69 -4.55 10.55
N LEU A 120 -16.04 -4.25 9.28
CA LEU A 120 -16.37 -2.89 8.85
C LEU A 120 -17.66 -2.39 9.52
N GLN A 121 -18.69 -3.23 9.61
CA GLN A 121 -19.96 -2.89 10.26
C GLN A 121 -19.80 -2.62 11.75
N ALA A 122 -18.95 -3.39 12.44
CA ALA A 122 -18.68 -3.21 13.87
C ALA A 122 -17.72 -2.07 14.17
N GLY A 123 -16.74 -1.83 13.28
CA GLY A 123 -15.63 -0.91 13.52
C GLY A 123 -15.85 0.52 13.05
N VAL A 124 -16.64 0.75 11.98
CA VAL A 124 -16.80 2.08 11.37
C VAL A 124 -18.04 2.78 11.92
N PRO A 125 -17.90 3.89 12.64
CA PRO A 125 -19.04 4.57 13.31
C PRO A 125 -19.92 5.38 12.34
N TRP A 126 -19.46 5.64 11.11
CA TRP A 126 -20.18 6.40 10.08
C TRP A 126 -20.77 7.73 10.56
N ASN A 127 -20.06 8.48 11.40
CA ASN A 127 -20.48 9.77 11.95
C ASN A 127 -20.08 10.97 11.05
N TRP A 128 -19.89 10.73 9.75
CA TRP A 128 -19.58 11.71 8.72
C TRP A 128 -20.42 11.47 7.45
N GLU A 129 -20.50 12.51 6.63
CA GLU A 129 -21.01 12.48 5.27
C GLU A 129 -19.99 13.14 4.31
N SER A 130 -19.47 14.31 4.68
CA SER A 130 -18.49 15.02 3.87
C SER A 130 -17.05 14.59 4.19
N PHE A 131 -16.13 14.85 3.26
CA PHE A 131 -14.70 14.57 3.46
C PHE A 131 -14.09 15.39 4.61
N PRO A 132 -14.39 16.70 4.80
CA PRO A 132 -13.93 17.44 5.98
C PRO A 132 -14.40 16.82 7.31
N GLN A 133 -15.63 16.29 7.36
CA GLN A 133 -16.13 15.62 8.57
C GLN A 133 -15.34 14.33 8.84
N TYR A 134 -15.05 13.54 7.81
CA TYR A 134 -14.19 12.34 7.94
C TYR A 134 -12.80 12.70 8.47
N MET A 135 -12.14 13.71 7.88
CA MET A 135 -10.84 14.19 8.39
C MET A 135 -10.91 14.63 9.87
N GLY A 136 -12.02 15.28 10.26
CA GLY A 136 -12.25 15.65 11.66
C GLY A 136 -12.47 14.43 12.57
N ALA A 137 -13.19 13.41 12.10
CA ALA A 137 -13.47 12.20 12.85
C ALA A 137 -12.20 11.38 13.13
N ILE A 138 -11.36 11.13 12.11
CA ILE A 138 -10.10 10.40 12.28
C ILE A 138 -9.06 11.19 13.07
N GLY A 139 -9.10 12.52 13.00
CA GLY A 139 -8.12 13.41 13.63
C GLY A 139 -8.25 13.56 15.16
N GLN A 140 -9.28 12.98 15.77
CA GLN A 140 -9.51 13.12 17.23
C GLN A 140 -8.47 12.39 18.07
N ARG A 141 -7.94 11.28 17.59
CA ARG A 141 -6.98 10.46 18.30
C ARG A 141 -6.15 9.66 17.31
N LEU A 142 -4.89 10.03 17.13
CA LEU A 142 -3.96 9.37 16.20
C LEU A 142 -2.63 9.07 16.89
N GLY A 143 -2.11 7.87 16.69
CA GLY A 143 -0.74 7.52 17.08
C GLY A 143 0.28 8.00 16.06
N VAL A 144 0.04 7.72 14.77
CA VAL A 144 0.86 8.18 13.64
C VAL A 144 0.21 9.37 12.92
N ASN A 145 0.99 10.08 12.13
CA ASN A 145 0.45 11.12 11.25
C ASN A 145 -0.29 10.47 10.07
N VAL A 146 -1.41 11.05 9.67
CA VAL A 146 -2.26 10.54 8.58
C VAL A 146 -2.44 11.60 7.51
N GLY A 147 -1.91 11.35 6.32
CA GLY A 147 -2.26 12.08 5.11
C GLY A 147 -3.44 11.42 4.41
N THR A 148 -4.36 12.21 3.85
CA THR A 148 -5.57 11.68 3.24
C THR A 148 -5.70 12.06 1.78
N LEU A 149 -6.19 11.14 0.94
CA LEU A 149 -6.61 11.36 -0.44
C LEU A 149 -8.13 11.21 -0.53
N VAL A 150 -8.79 12.09 -1.30
CA VAL A 150 -10.20 11.87 -1.60
C VAL A 150 -10.34 10.81 -2.69
N GLY A 151 -11.21 9.81 -2.48
CA GLY A 151 -11.38 8.69 -3.39
C GLY A 151 -12.41 8.97 -4.49
N HIS A 152 -12.02 8.80 -5.75
CA HIS A 152 -12.90 9.02 -6.90
C HIS A 152 -14.14 8.12 -6.88
N SER A 153 -14.02 6.85 -6.43
CA SER A 153 -15.19 5.96 -6.30
C SER A 153 -16.22 6.49 -5.31
N ALA A 154 -15.78 7.06 -4.18
CA ALA A 154 -16.66 7.68 -3.19
C ALA A 154 -17.33 8.95 -3.76
N VAL A 155 -16.54 9.81 -4.44
CA VAL A 155 -17.03 11.03 -5.09
C VAL A 155 -18.09 10.71 -6.15
N ARG A 156 -17.82 9.71 -7.00
CA ARG A 156 -18.72 9.29 -8.08
C ARG A 156 -20.00 8.63 -7.53
N LEU A 157 -19.87 7.80 -6.50
CA LEU A 157 -21.02 7.21 -5.79
C LEU A 157 -21.90 8.30 -5.14
N TYR A 158 -21.28 9.31 -4.52
CA TYR A 158 -22.02 10.42 -3.93
C TYR A 158 -22.81 11.22 -4.96
N ALA A 159 -22.23 11.49 -6.14
CA ALA A 159 -22.84 12.31 -7.18
C ALA A 159 -23.91 11.57 -7.99
N MET A 160 -23.70 10.28 -8.30
CA MET A 160 -24.51 9.50 -9.24
C MET A 160 -25.40 8.43 -8.58
N GLY A 161 -25.16 8.10 -7.31
CA GLY A 161 -25.88 7.04 -6.60
C GLY A 161 -25.63 5.66 -7.22
N GLU A 162 -26.69 4.86 -7.34
CA GLU A 162 -26.63 3.45 -7.77
C GLU A 162 -26.08 3.24 -9.19
N GLU A 163 -26.23 4.22 -10.07
CA GLU A 163 -25.80 4.15 -11.48
C GLU A 163 -24.32 4.50 -11.69
N CYS A 164 -23.57 4.74 -10.60
CA CYS A 164 -22.19 5.21 -10.64
C CYS A 164 -21.20 4.31 -11.39
N SER A 165 -21.54 3.03 -11.61
CA SER A 165 -20.72 2.07 -12.38
C SER A 165 -21.33 1.72 -13.74
N ASP A 166 -22.56 2.17 -14.04
CA ASP A 166 -23.35 1.68 -15.17
C ASP A 166 -23.35 2.63 -16.37
N ARG A 167 -23.06 3.92 -16.17
CA ARG A 167 -23.07 4.94 -17.21
C ARG A 167 -22.07 6.07 -16.94
N ASP A 168 -21.85 6.89 -17.94
CA ASP A 168 -21.09 8.14 -17.78
C ASP A 168 -21.87 9.17 -16.96
N ALA A 169 -21.13 10.08 -16.30
CA ALA A 169 -21.72 11.18 -15.56
C ALA A 169 -22.33 12.23 -16.49
N THR A 170 -23.47 12.78 -16.11
CA THR A 170 -24.01 14.01 -16.70
C THR A 170 -23.12 15.22 -16.35
N ALA A 171 -23.30 16.33 -17.07
CA ALA A 171 -22.56 17.56 -16.77
C ALA A 171 -22.82 18.07 -15.33
N ALA A 172 -24.04 17.93 -14.81
CA ALA A 172 -24.40 18.34 -13.47
C ALA A 172 -23.77 17.43 -12.39
N GLU A 173 -23.69 16.12 -12.64
CA GLU A 173 -23.02 15.16 -11.77
C GLU A 173 -21.51 15.40 -11.76
N LEU A 174 -20.90 15.66 -12.93
CA LEU A 174 -19.48 16.01 -13.04
C LEU A 174 -19.14 17.29 -12.27
N GLU A 175 -20.00 18.32 -12.36
CA GLU A 175 -19.79 19.55 -11.59
C GLU A 175 -19.92 19.31 -10.08
N THR A 176 -20.85 18.43 -9.67
CA THR A 176 -20.94 17.98 -8.28
C THR A 176 -19.66 17.27 -7.82
N MET A 177 -19.09 16.38 -8.64
CA MET A 177 -17.82 15.73 -8.35
C MET A 177 -16.65 16.72 -8.24
N ARG A 178 -16.57 17.69 -9.18
CA ARG A 178 -15.55 18.76 -9.13
C ARG A 178 -15.64 19.55 -7.82
N ARG A 179 -16.86 19.92 -7.40
CA ARG A 179 -17.09 20.64 -6.13
C ARG A 179 -16.64 19.80 -4.92
N LEU A 180 -17.00 18.52 -4.86
CA LEU A 180 -16.61 17.62 -3.76
C LEU A 180 -15.09 17.45 -3.67
N VAL A 181 -14.41 17.31 -4.81
CA VAL A 181 -12.94 17.27 -4.84
C VAL A 181 -12.36 18.61 -4.35
N ARG A 182 -12.91 19.74 -4.80
CA ARG A 182 -12.49 21.08 -4.36
C ARG A 182 -12.63 21.22 -2.85
N GLU A 183 -13.78 20.90 -2.27
CA GLU A 183 -14.04 20.94 -0.82
C GLU A 183 -13.02 20.09 -0.04
N SER A 184 -12.69 18.91 -0.57
CA SER A 184 -11.71 18.02 0.05
C SER A 184 -10.30 18.61 0.06
N ILE A 185 -9.87 19.19 -1.07
CA ILE A 185 -8.56 19.86 -1.18
C ILE A 185 -8.50 21.09 -0.28
N ASP A 186 -9.58 21.88 -0.24
CA ASP A 186 -9.67 23.08 0.61
C ASP A 186 -9.71 22.72 2.11
N ALA A 187 -10.17 21.51 2.49
CA ALA A 187 -10.09 20.98 3.85
C ALA A 187 -8.67 20.50 4.22
N GLY A 188 -7.81 20.26 3.23
CA GLY A 188 -6.43 19.84 3.45
C GLY A 188 -6.06 18.47 2.89
N ALA A 189 -6.94 17.80 2.14
CA ALA A 189 -6.59 16.54 1.47
C ALA A 189 -5.29 16.71 0.67
N LEU A 190 -4.41 15.70 0.72
CA LEU A 190 -3.15 15.70 -0.03
C LEU A 190 -3.36 15.54 -1.54
N GLY A 191 -4.56 15.13 -1.95
CA GLY A 191 -4.87 14.95 -3.37
C GLY A 191 -6.12 14.12 -3.62
N LEU A 192 -6.22 13.63 -4.86
CA LEU A 192 -7.30 12.78 -5.36
C LEU A 192 -6.73 11.40 -5.70
N SER A 193 -7.42 10.34 -5.32
CA SER A 193 -7.09 9.00 -5.80
C SER A 193 -8.10 8.49 -6.82
N ILE A 194 -7.59 7.87 -7.87
CA ILE A 194 -8.36 7.19 -8.91
C ILE A 194 -7.90 5.74 -9.04
N THR A 195 -8.63 4.94 -9.80
CA THR A 195 -8.17 3.61 -10.23
C THR A 195 -8.53 3.35 -11.69
N ARG A 196 -7.69 2.58 -12.36
CA ARG A 196 -7.94 2.01 -13.69
C ARG A 196 -7.80 0.49 -13.67
N ASN A 197 -7.89 -0.11 -12.48
CA ASN A 197 -7.87 -1.55 -12.35
C ASN A 197 -9.27 -2.12 -12.65
N MET A 198 -9.42 -2.71 -13.83
CA MET A 198 -10.67 -3.32 -14.28
C MET A 198 -11.05 -4.59 -13.51
N ASN A 199 -10.17 -5.09 -12.64
CA ASN A 199 -10.41 -6.25 -11.77
C ASN A 199 -10.85 -5.86 -10.34
N HIS A 200 -11.10 -4.58 -10.07
CA HIS A 200 -11.70 -4.14 -8.83
C HIS A 200 -13.23 -4.16 -8.94
N PHE A 201 -13.86 -4.94 -8.06
CA PHE A 201 -15.31 -5.12 -7.99
C PHE A 201 -15.80 -4.80 -6.57
N ASP A 202 -17.09 -4.62 -6.42
CA ASP A 202 -17.78 -4.62 -5.12
C ASP A 202 -18.27 -6.04 -4.77
N ILE A 203 -18.84 -6.19 -3.58
CA ILE A 203 -19.38 -7.48 -3.12
C ILE A 203 -20.58 -7.98 -3.95
N ALA A 204 -21.22 -7.11 -4.73
CA ALA A 204 -22.29 -7.47 -5.66
C ALA A 204 -21.77 -7.87 -7.05
N GLY A 205 -20.45 -7.87 -7.26
CA GLY A 205 -19.82 -8.23 -8.53
C GLY A 205 -19.86 -7.11 -9.58
N LYS A 206 -20.24 -5.87 -9.20
CA LYS A 206 -20.13 -4.71 -10.08
C LYS A 206 -18.72 -4.10 -9.99
N ARG A 207 -18.18 -3.62 -11.11
CA ARG A 207 -16.92 -2.87 -11.08
C ARG A 207 -17.06 -1.62 -10.22
N ILE A 208 -15.99 -1.27 -9.50
CA ILE A 208 -15.98 -0.04 -8.70
C ILE A 208 -16.09 1.19 -9.61
N PRO A 209 -16.76 2.27 -9.15
CA PRO A 209 -17.16 3.40 -9.99
C PRO A 209 -16.00 4.06 -10.74
N ALA A 210 -14.87 4.29 -10.09
CA ALA A 210 -13.71 4.96 -10.69
C ALA A 210 -13.11 4.18 -11.88
N ALA A 211 -13.20 2.84 -11.89
CA ALA A 211 -12.71 2.02 -12.99
C ALA A 211 -13.56 2.18 -14.26
N CYS A 212 -14.83 2.55 -14.11
CA CYS A 212 -15.79 2.75 -15.21
C CYS A 212 -15.76 4.16 -15.80
N ALA A 213 -15.10 5.13 -15.16
CA ALA A 213 -15.12 6.52 -15.56
C ALA A 213 -14.42 6.75 -16.92
N PRO A 214 -14.94 7.61 -17.81
CA PRO A 214 -14.28 8.00 -19.04
C PRO A 214 -13.04 8.87 -18.76
N GLU A 215 -12.08 8.91 -19.68
CA GLU A 215 -10.88 9.74 -19.54
C GLU A 215 -11.19 11.23 -19.33
N SER A 216 -12.23 11.75 -20.00
CA SER A 216 -12.67 13.14 -19.87
C SER A 216 -13.00 13.53 -18.43
N GLU A 217 -13.61 12.62 -17.67
CA GLU A 217 -13.91 12.82 -16.24
C GLU A 217 -12.62 12.91 -15.41
N LEU A 218 -11.62 12.04 -15.69
CA LEU A 218 -10.33 12.07 -15.01
C LEU A 218 -9.59 13.38 -15.24
N PHE A 219 -9.59 13.91 -16.48
CA PHE A 219 -9.01 15.20 -16.79
C PHE A 219 -9.76 16.35 -16.08
N ALA A 220 -11.09 16.31 -16.05
CA ALA A 220 -11.90 17.32 -15.37
C ALA A 220 -11.65 17.36 -13.85
N LEU A 221 -11.44 16.21 -13.22
CA LEU A 221 -11.11 16.13 -11.79
C LEU A 221 -9.65 16.53 -11.52
N ALA A 222 -8.71 16.16 -12.39
CA ALA A 222 -7.32 16.60 -12.30
C ALA A 222 -7.18 18.12 -12.47
N ASP A 223 -8.05 18.74 -13.28
CA ASP A 223 -8.13 20.20 -13.46
C ASP A 223 -8.46 20.94 -12.16
N VAL A 224 -9.26 20.34 -11.28
CA VAL A 224 -9.50 20.88 -9.93
C VAL A 224 -8.21 21.03 -9.12
N LEU A 225 -7.30 20.06 -9.22
CA LEU A 225 -5.98 20.13 -8.57
C LEU A 225 -5.10 21.21 -9.20
N ARG A 226 -5.15 21.36 -10.54
CA ARG A 226 -4.46 22.44 -11.26
C ARG A 226 -4.94 23.81 -10.78
N GLU A 227 -6.25 24.04 -10.75
CA GLU A 227 -6.84 25.29 -10.27
C GLU A 227 -6.52 25.57 -8.79
N ALA A 228 -6.46 24.51 -7.94
CA ALA A 228 -6.06 24.64 -6.55
C ALA A 228 -4.56 24.95 -6.41
N GLY A 229 -3.72 24.68 -7.40
CA GLY A 229 -2.28 24.84 -7.34
C GLY A 229 -1.59 23.86 -6.37
N THR A 230 -2.31 22.87 -5.84
CA THR A 230 -1.82 21.92 -4.83
C THR A 230 -2.43 20.52 -5.04
N GLY A 231 -1.91 19.55 -4.31
CA GLY A 231 -2.36 18.17 -4.32
C GLY A 231 -1.66 17.30 -5.38
N VAL A 232 -1.76 16.00 -5.18
CA VAL A 232 -1.27 14.96 -6.09
C VAL A 232 -2.45 14.15 -6.61
N LEU A 233 -2.29 13.53 -7.78
CA LEU A 233 -3.21 12.49 -8.21
C LEU A 233 -2.55 11.14 -7.97
N GLN A 234 -3.22 10.25 -7.25
CA GLN A 234 -2.77 8.88 -7.06
C GLN A 234 -3.62 7.96 -7.94
N CYS A 235 -3.00 7.04 -8.68
CA CYS A 235 -3.71 6.07 -9.51
C CYS A 235 -3.43 4.64 -9.06
N GLY A 236 -4.48 3.94 -8.62
CA GLY A 236 -4.48 2.50 -8.49
C GLY A 236 -4.28 1.87 -9.86
N GLY A 237 -3.20 1.09 -9.99
CA GLY A 237 -2.80 0.56 -11.28
C GLY A 237 -3.67 -0.59 -11.77
N GLY A 238 -3.89 -0.64 -13.08
CA GLY A 238 -4.27 -1.84 -13.80
C GLY A 238 -3.04 -2.48 -14.46
N THR A 239 -3.24 -3.62 -15.09
CA THR A 239 -2.18 -4.34 -15.80
C THR A 239 -1.84 -3.74 -17.17
N ASN A 240 -2.67 -2.85 -17.71
CA ASN A 240 -2.47 -2.25 -19.05
C ASN A 240 -1.40 -1.14 -19.01
N PRO A 241 -0.22 -1.37 -19.59
CA PRO A 241 0.88 -0.42 -19.56
C PRO A 241 0.71 0.78 -20.51
N GLU A 242 0.04 0.60 -21.67
CA GLU A 242 -0.24 1.74 -22.57
C GLU A 242 -1.04 2.82 -21.84
N MET A 243 -1.99 2.39 -21.02
CA MET A 243 -2.77 3.31 -20.22
C MET A 243 -1.91 4.01 -19.16
N LYS A 244 -1.04 3.28 -18.44
CA LYS A 244 -0.16 3.86 -17.44
C LYS A 244 0.78 4.89 -18.06
N ASP A 245 1.48 4.51 -19.12
CA ASP A 245 2.50 5.34 -19.74
C ASP A 245 1.89 6.55 -20.48
N ARG A 246 0.78 6.38 -21.19
CA ARG A 246 0.19 7.45 -21.99
C ARG A 246 -0.82 8.30 -21.25
N LEU A 247 -1.79 7.70 -20.55
CA LEU A 247 -2.85 8.44 -19.88
C LEU A 247 -2.32 9.25 -18.69
N LEU A 248 -1.52 8.62 -17.82
CA LEU A 248 -1.05 9.26 -16.58
C LEU A 248 -0.05 10.39 -16.88
N SER A 249 0.82 10.22 -17.89
CA SER A 249 1.71 11.29 -18.34
C SER A 249 0.91 12.47 -18.90
N ARG A 250 -0.14 12.23 -19.72
CA ARG A 250 -1.02 13.28 -20.24
C ARG A 250 -1.78 14.02 -19.12
N ILE A 251 -2.25 13.29 -18.11
CA ILE A 251 -2.91 13.92 -16.95
C ILE A 251 -1.91 14.79 -16.17
N SER A 252 -0.69 14.29 -15.94
CA SER A 252 0.36 15.09 -15.27
C SER A 252 0.72 16.34 -16.05
N GLU A 253 0.89 16.24 -17.37
CA GLU A 253 1.18 17.35 -18.25
C GLU A 253 0.05 18.39 -18.25
N ALA A 254 -1.20 17.96 -18.47
CA ALA A 254 -2.36 18.84 -18.54
C ALA A 254 -2.66 19.54 -17.21
N SER A 255 -2.51 18.84 -16.09
CA SER A 255 -2.79 19.41 -14.76
C SER A 255 -1.60 20.15 -14.16
N GLY A 256 -0.38 19.92 -14.64
CA GLY A 256 0.85 20.40 -14.00
C GLY A 256 1.07 19.79 -12.61
N ARG A 257 0.35 18.70 -12.25
CA ARG A 257 0.40 18.07 -10.92
C ARG A 257 1.10 16.72 -10.98
N PRO A 258 1.77 16.30 -9.89
CA PRO A 258 2.33 14.96 -9.81
C PRO A 258 1.23 13.91 -9.90
N VAL A 259 1.50 12.85 -10.64
CA VAL A 259 0.68 11.63 -10.68
C VAL A 259 1.50 10.49 -10.11
N MET A 260 1.16 10.04 -8.91
CA MET A 260 1.72 8.85 -8.29
C MET A 260 0.91 7.63 -8.72
N TYR A 261 1.55 6.50 -9.04
CA TYR A 261 0.77 5.34 -9.48
C TYR A 261 1.40 4.00 -9.12
N ASN A 262 0.56 3.01 -8.94
CA ASN A 262 0.92 1.61 -8.74
C ASN A 262 1.14 0.96 -10.11
N THR A 263 2.14 0.17 -10.36
CA THR A 263 3.43 -0.06 -9.71
C THR A 263 4.45 -0.32 -10.78
N LEU A 264 5.70 0.01 -10.52
CA LEU A 264 6.84 -0.45 -11.29
C LEU A 264 7.36 -1.74 -10.63
N LEU A 265 7.08 -2.88 -11.25
CA LEU A 265 7.40 -4.21 -10.74
C LEU A 265 8.00 -5.08 -11.84
N GLU A 266 8.86 -6.02 -11.42
CA GLU A 266 9.20 -7.18 -12.23
C GLU A 266 8.06 -8.20 -12.15
N GLN A 267 7.66 -8.77 -13.28
CA GLN A 267 6.58 -9.76 -13.35
C GLN A 267 6.96 -10.93 -14.25
N ALA A 268 6.83 -12.15 -13.73
CA ALA A 268 7.14 -13.38 -14.46
C ALA A 268 6.35 -13.55 -15.76
N ARG A 269 5.13 -13.01 -15.83
CA ARG A 269 4.27 -13.03 -17.04
C ARG A 269 4.69 -12.03 -18.12
N GLN A 270 5.50 -11.02 -17.79
CA GLN A 270 5.99 -9.99 -18.72
C GLN A 270 7.48 -9.69 -18.44
N PRO A 271 8.40 -10.66 -18.62
CA PRO A 271 9.80 -10.50 -18.29
C PRO A 271 10.43 -9.30 -19.00
N GLY A 272 11.15 -8.47 -18.26
CA GLY A 272 11.86 -7.31 -18.80
C GLY A 272 11.01 -6.10 -19.16
N ARG A 273 9.69 -6.17 -19.08
CA ARG A 273 8.80 -5.04 -19.39
C ARG A 273 9.02 -3.83 -18.47
N TRP A 274 9.39 -4.06 -17.22
CA TRP A 274 9.73 -2.99 -16.28
C TRP A 274 10.84 -2.05 -16.81
N ARG A 275 11.76 -2.55 -17.66
CA ARG A 275 12.83 -1.73 -18.28
C ARG A 275 12.25 -0.71 -19.27
N GLN A 276 11.30 -1.13 -20.09
CA GLN A 276 10.61 -0.24 -21.05
C GLN A 276 9.80 0.81 -20.31
N HIS A 277 9.10 0.39 -19.25
CA HIS A 277 8.33 1.30 -18.39
C HIS A 277 9.25 2.32 -17.70
N LEU A 278 10.36 1.88 -17.10
CA LEU A 278 11.32 2.77 -16.45
C LEU A 278 11.95 3.75 -17.44
N ALA A 279 12.31 3.30 -18.66
CA ALA A 279 12.83 4.18 -19.70
C ALA A 279 11.82 5.24 -20.11
N HIS A 280 10.52 4.90 -20.21
CA HIS A 280 9.46 5.87 -20.48
C HIS A 280 9.33 6.91 -19.36
N VAL A 281 9.34 6.47 -18.10
CA VAL A 281 9.29 7.36 -16.92
C VAL A 281 10.48 8.33 -16.91
N GLU A 282 11.68 7.82 -17.20
CA GLU A 282 12.88 8.65 -17.30
C GLU A 282 12.78 9.70 -18.42
N GLU A 283 12.29 9.32 -19.59
CA GLU A 283 12.12 10.22 -20.73
C GLU A 283 11.09 11.32 -20.44
N THR A 284 9.93 10.96 -19.88
CA THR A 284 8.89 11.93 -19.52
C THR A 284 9.32 12.85 -18.38
N ALA A 285 10.10 12.34 -17.42
CA ALA A 285 10.64 13.15 -16.34
C ALA A 285 11.62 14.23 -16.86
N LYS A 286 12.45 13.92 -17.87
CA LYS A 286 13.33 14.92 -18.55
C LYS A 286 12.53 16.04 -19.22
N GLN A 287 11.27 15.78 -19.60
CA GLN A 287 10.35 16.76 -20.16
C GLN A 287 9.57 17.55 -19.10
N GLY A 288 9.84 17.28 -17.79
CA GLY A 288 9.16 17.93 -16.67
C GLY A 288 7.80 17.29 -16.31
N ILE A 289 7.43 16.19 -16.94
CA ILE A 289 6.21 15.44 -16.65
C ILE A 289 6.46 14.58 -15.41
N ARG A 290 5.58 14.70 -14.42
CA ARG A 290 5.74 14.04 -13.11
C ARG A 290 4.76 12.88 -12.94
N ALA A 291 4.80 11.89 -13.84
CA ALA A 291 4.14 10.61 -13.67
C ALA A 291 5.14 9.65 -13.00
N ILE A 292 4.97 9.38 -11.70
CA ILE A 292 5.97 8.76 -10.84
C ILE A 292 5.44 7.41 -10.34
N PRO A 293 6.07 6.29 -10.72
CA PRO A 293 5.66 4.98 -10.22
C PRO A 293 6.11 4.75 -8.78
N LEU A 294 5.28 4.06 -8.02
CA LEU A 294 5.69 3.43 -6.77
C LEU A 294 6.40 2.10 -7.07
N CYS A 295 7.41 1.76 -6.27
CA CYS A 295 8.10 0.46 -6.33
C CYS A 295 8.18 -0.18 -4.94
N ASN A 296 8.00 -1.49 -4.90
CA ASN A 296 7.94 -2.27 -3.66
C ASN A 296 9.22 -3.10 -3.50
N PRO A 297 9.90 -3.09 -2.34
CA PRO A 297 11.08 -3.91 -2.08
C PRO A 297 10.75 -5.37 -1.78
N GLY A 298 9.48 -5.70 -1.59
CA GLY A 298 9.01 -7.06 -1.30
C GLY A 298 8.65 -7.84 -2.55
N SER A 299 8.77 -9.16 -2.47
CA SER A 299 8.10 -10.07 -3.38
C SER A 299 6.63 -10.15 -3.01
N ILE A 300 5.74 -10.12 -3.99
CA ILE A 300 4.32 -10.30 -3.76
C ILE A 300 3.99 -11.78 -3.99
N LEU A 301 3.61 -12.45 -2.93
CA LEU A 301 3.27 -13.86 -2.89
C LEU A 301 1.75 -14.00 -2.76
N ASN A 302 1.13 -14.71 -3.70
CA ASN A 302 -0.28 -15.06 -3.63
C ASN A 302 -0.43 -16.38 -2.89
N ARG A 303 -0.81 -16.34 -1.62
CA ARG A 303 -1.21 -17.52 -0.83
C ARG A 303 -2.69 -17.75 -0.99
N PHE A 304 -3.08 -18.97 -1.28
CA PHE A 304 -4.49 -19.31 -1.51
C PHE A 304 -4.76 -20.79 -1.28
N THR A 305 -6.03 -21.11 -1.09
CA THR A 305 -6.58 -22.46 -1.23
C THR A 305 -7.58 -22.46 -2.38
N MET A 306 -8.01 -23.62 -2.85
CA MET A 306 -9.04 -23.65 -3.90
C MET A 306 -10.46 -23.30 -3.38
N LYS A 307 -10.63 -23.12 -2.08
CA LYS A 307 -11.82 -22.50 -1.50
C LYS A 307 -11.87 -20.99 -1.82
N ASN A 308 -10.69 -20.32 -1.78
CA ASN A 308 -10.56 -18.88 -2.01
C ASN A 308 -9.37 -18.60 -2.94
N CYS A 309 -9.53 -18.84 -4.25
CA CYS A 309 -8.50 -18.67 -5.26
C CYS A 309 -8.82 -17.54 -6.21
N GLN A 310 -7.88 -16.60 -6.35
CA GLN A 310 -7.98 -15.50 -7.31
C GLN A 310 -7.04 -15.65 -8.52
N VAL A 311 -6.15 -16.65 -8.51
CA VAL A 311 -5.09 -16.84 -9.52
C VAL A 311 -5.66 -17.05 -10.92
N PHE A 312 -6.75 -17.80 -11.06
CA PHE A 312 -7.34 -18.15 -12.35
C PHE A 312 -8.57 -17.32 -12.72
N ARG A 313 -8.86 -16.23 -12.01
CA ARG A 313 -10.11 -15.45 -12.20
C ARG A 313 -10.23 -14.72 -13.54
N SER A 314 -9.12 -14.52 -14.24
CA SER A 314 -9.14 -13.96 -15.61
C SER A 314 -9.54 -14.97 -16.67
N MET A 315 -9.75 -16.25 -16.29
CA MET A 315 -10.02 -17.35 -17.19
C MET A 315 -11.52 -17.66 -17.19
N PRO A 316 -12.24 -17.50 -18.34
CA PRO A 316 -13.70 -17.66 -18.43
C PRO A 316 -14.25 -19.01 -17.97
N THR A 317 -13.51 -20.11 -18.18
CA THR A 317 -13.94 -21.45 -17.71
C THR A 317 -13.72 -21.65 -16.21
N TRP A 318 -12.64 -21.07 -15.65
CA TRP A 318 -12.31 -21.17 -14.23
C TRP A 318 -13.20 -20.28 -13.35
N LEU A 319 -13.48 -19.07 -13.80
CA LEU A 319 -14.14 -18.04 -12.99
C LEU A 319 -15.49 -18.48 -12.41
N PRO A 320 -16.44 -19.05 -13.18
CA PRO A 320 -17.72 -19.49 -12.62
C PRO A 320 -17.56 -20.60 -11.57
N ILE A 321 -16.57 -21.49 -11.74
CA ILE A 321 -16.28 -22.56 -10.79
C ILE A 321 -15.71 -21.97 -9.49
N LEU A 322 -14.75 -21.04 -9.61
CA LEU A 322 -14.13 -20.37 -8.45
C LEU A 322 -15.16 -19.61 -7.58
N GLN A 323 -16.18 -19.04 -8.21
CA GLN A 323 -17.26 -18.31 -7.52
C GLN A 323 -18.35 -19.21 -6.94
N GLY A 324 -18.37 -20.49 -7.31
CA GLY A 324 -19.38 -21.44 -6.84
C GLY A 324 -19.13 -21.95 -5.42
N PRO A 325 -20.13 -22.64 -4.82
CA PRO A 325 -19.99 -23.33 -3.53
C PRO A 325 -18.91 -24.43 -3.59
N ASP A 326 -18.28 -24.74 -2.47
CA ASP A 326 -17.19 -25.72 -2.40
C ASP A 326 -17.59 -27.11 -2.91
N ALA A 327 -18.82 -27.54 -2.65
CA ALA A 327 -19.34 -28.82 -3.18
C ALA A 327 -19.39 -28.84 -4.71
N ASP A 328 -19.70 -27.71 -5.35
CA ASP A 328 -19.74 -27.57 -6.81
C ASP A 328 -18.34 -27.51 -7.39
N LYS A 329 -17.41 -26.81 -6.71
CA LYS A 329 -15.98 -26.82 -7.05
C LYS A 329 -15.41 -28.25 -7.05
N LEU A 330 -15.64 -29.00 -5.99
CA LEU A 330 -15.20 -30.41 -5.89
C LEU A 330 -15.73 -31.27 -7.03
N ARG A 331 -17.03 -31.14 -7.36
CA ARG A 331 -17.62 -31.88 -8.50
C ARG A 331 -16.98 -31.46 -9.83
N ALA A 332 -16.83 -30.17 -10.06
CA ALA A 332 -16.23 -29.66 -11.30
C ALA A 332 -14.77 -30.10 -11.45
N TYR A 333 -13.97 -29.95 -10.40
CA TYR A 333 -12.55 -30.34 -10.42
C TYR A 333 -12.33 -31.84 -10.46
N SER A 334 -13.33 -32.68 -10.10
CA SER A 334 -13.29 -34.13 -10.26
C SER A 334 -13.74 -34.59 -11.65
N ASN A 335 -14.38 -33.75 -12.45
CA ASN A 335 -14.93 -34.13 -13.75
C ASN A 335 -13.87 -34.06 -14.86
N PRO A 336 -13.57 -35.17 -15.57
CA PRO A 336 -12.53 -35.22 -16.61
C PRO A 336 -12.78 -34.28 -17.80
N GLU A 337 -14.05 -34.05 -18.19
CA GLU A 337 -14.40 -33.16 -19.31
C GLU A 337 -14.19 -31.71 -18.96
N ILE A 338 -14.53 -31.33 -17.72
CA ILE A 338 -14.27 -29.98 -17.20
C ILE A 338 -12.76 -29.74 -17.10
N ARG A 339 -12.01 -30.71 -16.54
CA ARG A 339 -10.53 -30.63 -16.48
C ARG A 339 -9.89 -30.44 -17.85
N ALA A 340 -10.41 -31.12 -18.88
CA ALA A 340 -9.91 -30.94 -20.25
C ALA A 340 -10.08 -29.47 -20.72
N LYS A 341 -11.22 -28.84 -20.42
CA LYS A 341 -11.46 -27.43 -20.73
C LYS A 341 -10.55 -26.49 -19.92
N LEU A 342 -10.39 -26.76 -18.62
CA LEU A 342 -9.52 -26.00 -17.73
C LEU A 342 -8.06 -26.05 -18.19
N ARG A 343 -7.56 -27.22 -18.62
CA ARG A 343 -6.22 -27.38 -19.21
C ARG A 343 -6.08 -26.57 -20.49
N ALA A 344 -7.00 -26.75 -21.43
CA ALA A 344 -6.95 -26.04 -22.71
C ALA A 344 -6.92 -24.52 -22.54
N GLU A 345 -7.64 -24.00 -21.56
CA GLU A 345 -7.66 -22.57 -21.27
C GLU A 345 -6.34 -22.10 -20.63
N VAL A 346 -5.76 -22.89 -19.70
CA VAL A 346 -4.45 -22.58 -19.11
C VAL A 346 -3.34 -22.62 -20.16
N ASP A 347 -3.40 -23.53 -21.14
CA ASP A 347 -2.39 -23.70 -22.18
C ASP A 347 -2.52 -22.69 -23.33
N ALA A 348 -3.65 -21.96 -23.38
CA ALA A 348 -3.87 -20.94 -24.39
C ALA A 348 -2.88 -19.75 -24.22
N PRO A 349 -2.57 -19.01 -25.29
CA PRO A 349 -1.73 -17.82 -25.21
C PRO A 349 -2.26 -16.81 -24.18
N LEU A 350 -1.36 -16.25 -23.36
CA LEU A 350 -1.71 -15.29 -22.32
C LEU A 350 -2.28 -14.00 -22.93
N GLY A 351 -3.46 -13.61 -22.45
CA GLY A 351 -4.00 -12.28 -22.71
C GLY A 351 -3.32 -11.19 -21.85
N PRO A 352 -3.51 -9.92 -22.19
CA PRO A 352 -2.91 -8.79 -21.46
C PRO A 352 -3.37 -8.70 -19.99
N ASP A 353 -4.56 -9.21 -19.70
CA ASP A 353 -5.18 -9.16 -18.35
C ASP A 353 -5.09 -10.50 -17.61
N SER A 354 -4.24 -11.43 -18.08
CA SER A 354 -4.07 -12.71 -17.43
C SER A 354 -3.59 -12.54 -15.98
N THR A 355 -4.24 -13.23 -15.06
CA THR A 355 -3.89 -13.26 -13.63
C THR A 355 -2.93 -14.39 -13.26
N PHE A 356 -2.61 -15.29 -14.21
CA PHE A 356 -1.67 -16.39 -14.05
C PHE A 356 -0.66 -16.42 -15.20
N SER A 357 0.62 -16.60 -14.90
CA SER A 357 1.72 -16.59 -15.89
C SER A 357 1.96 -17.93 -16.59
N GLN A 358 1.18 -18.96 -16.32
CA GLN A 358 1.42 -20.37 -16.73
C GLN A 358 2.70 -20.97 -16.13
N ARG A 359 3.33 -20.30 -15.17
CA ARG A 359 4.57 -20.70 -14.52
C ARG A 359 4.30 -21.61 -13.32
N TRP A 360 3.96 -22.88 -13.59
CA TRP A 360 3.74 -23.90 -12.57
C TRP A 360 5.00 -24.21 -11.73
N ASP A 361 6.15 -23.82 -12.23
CA ASP A 361 7.43 -23.84 -11.51
C ASP A 361 7.57 -22.72 -10.48
N LEU A 362 6.65 -21.75 -10.45
CA LEU A 362 6.56 -20.71 -9.42
C LEU A 362 5.44 -20.97 -8.40
N MET A 363 4.64 -22.01 -8.61
CA MET A 363 3.56 -22.40 -7.69
C MET A 363 4.03 -23.51 -6.76
N VAL A 364 4.02 -23.26 -5.46
CA VAL A 364 4.52 -24.13 -4.40
C VAL A 364 3.36 -24.66 -3.57
N VAL A 365 3.41 -25.91 -3.15
CA VAL A 365 2.59 -26.45 -2.06
C VAL A 365 3.17 -25.93 -0.75
N GLU A 366 2.48 -25.01 -0.10
CA GLU A 366 2.96 -24.40 1.16
C GLU A 366 2.48 -25.19 2.38
N GLU A 367 1.20 -25.54 2.40
CA GLU A 367 0.58 -26.22 3.55
C GLU A 367 -0.33 -27.38 3.12
N PRO A 368 0.21 -28.60 2.97
CA PRO A 368 -0.61 -29.78 2.75
C PRO A 368 -1.34 -30.20 4.05
N LYS A 369 -2.59 -30.61 3.95
CA LYS A 369 -3.44 -30.95 5.12
C LYS A 369 -3.32 -32.42 5.53
N LEU A 370 -3.28 -33.33 4.56
CA LEU A 370 -3.19 -34.76 4.86
C LEU A 370 -1.78 -35.20 5.23
N ALA A 371 -1.65 -36.07 6.23
CA ALA A 371 -0.36 -36.55 6.71
C ALA A 371 0.51 -37.20 5.59
N LYS A 372 -0.11 -37.90 4.66
CA LYS A 372 0.58 -38.55 3.52
C LYS A 372 1.17 -37.55 2.53
N ASN A 373 0.64 -36.30 2.48
CA ASN A 373 1.04 -35.24 1.56
C ASN A 373 2.07 -34.30 2.19
N ARG A 374 2.43 -34.44 3.47
CA ARG A 374 3.42 -33.59 4.16
C ARG A 374 4.76 -33.47 3.41
N GLY A 375 5.16 -34.55 2.73
CA GLY A 375 6.38 -34.54 1.90
C GLY A 375 6.30 -33.69 0.62
N LEU A 376 5.13 -33.11 0.31
CA LEU A 376 4.95 -32.17 -0.80
C LEU A 376 5.17 -30.72 -0.39
N ALA A 377 5.22 -30.40 0.91
CA ALA A 377 5.51 -29.05 1.39
C ALA A 377 6.83 -28.55 0.81
N GLY A 378 6.82 -27.33 0.25
CA GLY A 378 7.96 -26.72 -0.43
C GLY A 378 8.23 -27.20 -1.86
N LYS A 379 7.47 -28.19 -2.39
CA LYS A 379 7.64 -28.63 -3.77
C LYS A 379 6.79 -27.81 -4.73
N HIS A 380 7.33 -27.58 -5.92
CA HIS A 380 6.63 -26.89 -7.00
C HIS A 380 5.65 -27.81 -7.72
N ILE A 381 4.51 -27.28 -8.15
CA ILE A 381 3.49 -28.08 -8.88
C ILE A 381 4.09 -28.69 -10.16
N ALA A 382 4.97 -27.98 -10.87
CA ALA A 382 5.66 -28.51 -12.04
C ALA A 382 6.50 -29.77 -11.72
N GLU A 383 7.17 -29.81 -10.57
CA GLU A 383 7.97 -30.95 -10.11
C GLU A 383 7.07 -32.15 -9.76
N ILE A 384 5.96 -31.88 -9.05
CA ILE A 384 4.98 -32.90 -8.68
C ILE A 384 4.35 -33.51 -9.93
N ALA A 385 3.92 -32.68 -10.88
CA ALA A 385 3.33 -33.09 -12.14
C ALA A 385 4.30 -33.98 -12.95
N LYS A 386 5.56 -33.55 -13.06
CA LYS A 386 6.61 -34.33 -13.75
C LYS A 386 6.83 -35.69 -13.09
N ALA A 387 6.92 -35.74 -11.76
CA ALA A 387 7.10 -36.98 -11.02
C ALA A 387 5.92 -37.96 -11.18
N GLN A 388 4.71 -37.42 -11.37
CA GLN A 388 3.48 -38.22 -11.58
C GLN A 388 3.18 -38.50 -13.05
N GLY A 389 3.95 -37.94 -14.00
CA GLY A 389 3.65 -38.08 -15.43
C GLY A 389 2.32 -37.45 -15.85
N LYS A 390 1.89 -36.38 -15.16
CA LYS A 390 0.61 -35.71 -15.35
C LYS A 390 0.80 -34.27 -15.86
N HIS A 391 -0.27 -33.75 -16.44
CA HIS A 391 -0.36 -32.31 -16.71
C HIS A 391 -0.34 -31.52 -15.39
N PRO A 392 0.30 -30.32 -15.32
CA PRO A 392 0.35 -29.54 -14.07
C PRO A 392 -1.03 -29.22 -13.48
N VAL A 393 -2.02 -28.88 -14.31
CA VAL A 393 -3.41 -28.68 -13.87
C VAL A 393 -3.96 -29.92 -13.17
N ASP A 394 -3.69 -31.12 -13.70
CA ASP A 394 -4.22 -32.34 -13.08
C ASP A 394 -3.54 -32.64 -11.76
N ALA A 395 -2.21 -32.50 -11.67
CA ALA A 395 -1.49 -32.71 -10.41
C ALA A 395 -1.93 -31.71 -9.33
N PHE A 396 -2.15 -30.46 -9.71
CA PHE A 396 -2.65 -29.40 -8.85
C PHE A 396 -4.08 -29.69 -8.35
N LEU A 397 -5.01 -30.02 -9.27
CA LEU A 397 -6.41 -30.27 -8.93
C LEU A 397 -6.59 -31.61 -8.19
N ASP A 398 -5.77 -32.63 -8.48
CA ASP A 398 -5.79 -33.88 -7.72
C ASP A 398 -5.49 -33.66 -6.25
N LEU A 399 -4.44 -32.87 -5.96
CA LEU A 399 -4.08 -32.54 -4.59
C LEU A 399 -5.16 -31.68 -3.92
N ALA A 400 -5.68 -30.67 -4.64
CA ALA A 400 -6.73 -29.79 -4.10
C ALA A 400 -8.03 -30.57 -3.78
N VAL A 401 -8.46 -31.49 -4.67
CA VAL A 401 -9.66 -32.32 -4.46
C VAL A 401 -9.44 -33.32 -3.33
N GLU A 402 -8.27 -33.96 -3.29
CA GLU A 402 -7.94 -34.93 -2.25
C GLU A 402 -7.99 -34.33 -0.84
N GLU A 403 -7.63 -33.08 -0.70
CA GLU A 403 -7.61 -32.33 0.56
C GLU A 403 -8.82 -31.40 0.73
N GLU A 404 -9.94 -31.68 0.05
CA GLU A 404 -11.20 -30.95 0.17
C GLU A 404 -11.04 -29.43 -0.05
N LEU A 405 -10.18 -29.05 -1.01
CA LEU A 405 -9.82 -27.67 -1.39
C LEU A 405 -9.03 -26.89 -0.32
N GLU A 406 -8.55 -27.56 0.73
CA GLU A 406 -7.86 -26.89 1.86
C GLU A 406 -6.33 -26.84 1.71
N THR A 407 -5.76 -27.50 0.72
CA THR A 407 -4.31 -27.40 0.44
C THR A 407 -3.90 -25.93 0.31
N GLY A 408 -2.95 -25.47 1.10
CA GLY A 408 -2.34 -24.17 0.98
C GLY A 408 -1.32 -24.13 -0.15
N PHE A 409 -1.55 -23.29 -1.15
CA PHE A 409 -0.64 -23.00 -2.25
C PHE A 409 -0.08 -21.58 -2.13
N CYS A 410 1.14 -21.39 -2.65
CA CYS A 410 1.78 -20.09 -2.77
C CYS A 410 2.30 -19.91 -4.20
N LEU A 411 1.92 -18.79 -4.84
CA LEU A 411 2.38 -18.43 -6.18
C LEU A 411 3.22 -17.15 -6.09
N GLY A 412 4.51 -17.21 -6.49
CA GLY A 412 5.42 -16.08 -6.52
C GLY A 412 5.70 -15.65 -7.96
N GLU A 413 4.99 -14.62 -8.44
CA GLU A 413 5.14 -14.12 -9.82
C GLU A 413 5.65 -12.67 -9.91
N ILE A 414 5.73 -11.96 -8.79
CA ILE A 414 6.01 -10.53 -8.76
C ILE A 414 7.23 -10.28 -7.88
N ASN A 415 8.20 -9.54 -8.42
CA ASN A 415 9.46 -9.19 -7.76
C ASN A 415 10.29 -10.40 -7.29
N MET A 416 10.28 -11.47 -8.06
CA MET A 416 11.06 -12.67 -7.76
C MET A 416 12.48 -12.60 -8.31
N ASP A 417 12.74 -11.79 -9.36
CA ASP A 417 14.07 -11.54 -9.89
C ASP A 417 14.77 -10.44 -9.07
N THR A 418 15.69 -10.87 -8.21
CA THR A 418 16.46 -9.98 -7.31
C THR A 418 17.25 -8.91 -8.07
N GLU A 419 17.80 -9.22 -9.25
CA GLU A 419 18.57 -8.25 -10.03
C GLU A 419 17.67 -7.18 -10.64
N ALA A 420 16.53 -7.58 -11.18
CA ALA A 420 15.51 -6.65 -11.69
C ALA A 420 15.00 -5.70 -10.58
N VAL A 421 14.66 -6.25 -9.42
CA VAL A 421 14.19 -5.46 -8.28
C VAL A 421 15.28 -4.50 -7.77
N ALA A 422 16.55 -4.93 -7.73
CA ALA A 422 17.66 -4.05 -7.36
C ALA A 422 17.77 -2.83 -8.29
N GLN A 423 17.63 -3.04 -9.61
CA GLN A 423 17.66 -1.95 -10.59
C GLN A 423 16.45 -1.01 -10.44
N ILE A 424 15.27 -1.55 -10.21
CA ILE A 424 14.04 -0.76 -9.94
C ILE A 424 14.22 0.09 -8.68
N LEU A 425 14.66 -0.52 -7.57
CA LEU A 425 14.90 0.17 -6.30
C LEU A 425 16.03 1.20 -6.39
N GLY A 426 17.00 1.03 -7.27
CA GLY A 426 18.09 1.97 -7.51
C GLY A 426 17.69 3.21 -8.30
N SER A 427 16.56 3.17 -9.03
CA SER A 427 16.15 4.27 -9.91
C SER A 427 15.73 5.52 -9.14
N PRO A 428 16.22 6.71 -9.53
CA PRO A 428 15.76 7.98 -8.97
C PRO A 428 14.37 8.41 -9.44
N TYR A 429 13.83 7.76 -10.46
CA TYR A 429 12.54 8.10 -11.08
C TYR A 429 11.35 7.33 -10.52
N ALA A 430 11.58 6.42 -9.57
CA ALA A 430 10.55 5.70 -8.84
C ALA A 430 10.61 6.05 -7.35
N VAL A 431 9.49 6.01 -6.65
CA VAL A 431 9.43 6.21 -5.19
C VAL A 431 9.19 4.86 -4.52
N VAL A 432 9.98 4.56 -3.48
CA VAL A 432 9.78 3.36 -2.67
C VAL A 432 8.51 3.50 -1.85
N GLY A 433 7.62 2.53 -1.96
CA GLY A 433 6.34 2.56 -1.27
C GLY A 433 5.48 1.36 -1.61
N LEU A 434 4.16 1.53 -1.47
CA LEU A 434 3.19 0.47 -1.72
C LEU A 434 3.38 -0.69 -0.72
N THR A 435 3.15 -0.40 0.55
CA THR A 435 3.04 -1.46 1.55
C THR A 435 1.71 -2.19 1.40
N ASP A 436 0.65 -1.50 0.97
CA ASP A 436 -0.74 -1.93 1.07
C ASP A 436 -1.15 -2.28 2.53
N GLY A 437 -0.51 -1.67 3.52
CA GLY A 437 -0.88 -1.86 4.92
C GLY A 437 -2.37 -1.57 5.15
N GLY A 438 -3.08 -2.47 5.83
CA GLY A 438 -4.54 -2.39 5.98
C GLY A 438 -5.33 -2.96 4.80
N ALA A 439 -4.66 -3.41 3.71
CA ALA A 439 -5.26 -4.12 2.60
C ALA A 439 -4.97 -5.62 2.67
N HIS A 440 -5.83 -6.42 2.04
CA HIS A 440 -5.63 -7.87 1.88
C HIS A 440 -5.31 -8.58 3.20
N VAL A 441 -5.86 -8.07 4.28
CA VAL A 441 -5.47 -8.33 5.68
C VAL A 441 -5.49 -9.82 6.08
N GLN A 442 -6.25 -10.65 5.38
CA GLN A 442 -6.30 -12.09 5.59
C GLN A 442 -5.31 -12.87 4.72
N PHE A 443 -4.61 -12.24 3.79
CA PHE A 443 -3.65 -12.92 2.91
C PHE A 443 -2.19 -12.62 3.29
N HIS A 444 -1.92 -11.40 3.74
CA HIS A 444 -0.59 -10.93 4.12
C HIS A 444 -0.69 -9.61 4.93
N SER A 445 0.38 -9.23 5.60
CA SER A 445 0.48 -7.96 6.32
C SER A 445 1.06 -6.83 5.47
N ASN A 446 2.06 -7.12 4.65
CA ASN A 446 2.76 -6.24 3.68
C ASN A 446 3.38 -4.94 4.24
N VAL A 447 3.37 -4.71 5.54
CA VAL A 447 3.84 -3.44 6.16
C VAL A 447 5.35 -3.31 6.23
N SER A 448 6.10 -4.34 5.85
CA SER A 448 7.54 -4.47 6.12
C SER A 448 8.47 -3.77 5.13
N ASN A 449 7.96 -3.00 4.17
CA ASN A 449 8.80 -2.34 3.17
C ASN A 449 10.02 -1.62 3.77
N PRO A 450 9.91 -0.81 4.86
CA PRO A 450 11.07 -0.15 5.44
C PRO A 450 12.11 -1.13 5.98
N THR A 451 11.70 -2.08 6.80
CA THR A 451 12.62 -3.04 7.44
C THR A 451 13.20 -4.05 6.44
N ARG A 452 12.45 -4.41 5.40
CA ARG A 452 12.92 -5.24 4.29
C ARG A 452 13.94 -4.50 3.43
N LEU A 453 13.71 -3.21 3.11
CA LEU A 453 14.69 -2.40 2.38
C LEU A 453 16.00 -2.31 3.18
N LEU A 454 15.93 -1.98 4.47
CA LEU A 454 17.10 -1.80 5.33
C LEU A 454 17.83 -3.13 5.60
N GLY A 455 17.11 -4.19 5.95
CA GLY A 455 17.68 -5.49 6.29
C GLY A 455 18.18 -6.24 5.05
N TYR A 456 17.29 -6.57 4.13
CA TYR A 456 17.62 -7.43 3.00
C TYR A 456 18.38 -6.67 1.91
N TRP A 457 17.89 -5.54 1.42
CA TRP A 457 18.47 -4.87 0.27
C TRP A 457 19.73 -4.07 0.60
N VAL A 458 19.76 -3.40 1.76
CA VAL A 458 20.94 -2.61 2.18
C VAL A 458 21.98 -3.51 2.83
N ARG A 459 21.62 -4.20 3.94
CA ARG A 459 22.59 -4.96 4.72
C ARG A 459 23.08 -6.22 4.01
N GLU A 460 22.16 -7.04 3.45
CA GLU A 460 22.55 -8.31 2.84
C GLU A 460 22.94 -8.17 1.37
N LYS A 461 22.11 -7.52 0.55
CA LYS A 461 22.33 -7.38 -0.90
C LYS A 461 23.24 -6.20 -1.28
N LYS A 462 23.39 -5.19 -0.41
CA LYS A 462 24.27 -4.02 -0.58
C LYS A 462 24.03 -3.25 -1.89
N ILE A 463 22.77 -3.13 -2.31
CA ILE A 463 22.43 -2.46 -3.57
C ILE A 463 22.52 -0.94 -3.49
N MET A 464 22.44 -0.37 -2.27
CA MET A 464 22.59 1.06 -2.01
C MET A 464 23.11 1.29 -0.60
N SER A 465 23.56 2.53 -0.30
CA SER A 465 23.96 2.90 1.05
C SER A 465 22.76 3.01 1.98
N LEU A 466 22.99 2.90 3.29
CA LEU A 466 21.98 3.06 4.33
C LEU A 466 21.37 4.46 4.27
N GLU A 467 22.19 5.48 4.05
CA GLU A 467 21.76 6.88 3.94
C GLU A 467 20.79 7.09 2.76
N ARG A 468 21.09 6.46 1.60
CA ARG A 468 20.21 6.53 0.43
C ARG A 468 18.89 5.81 0.68
N ALA A 469 18.91 4.64 1.33
CA ALA A 469 17.70 3.92 1.67
C ALA A 469 16.81 4.71 2.63
N VAL A 470 17.39 5.32 3.67
CA VAL A 470 16.65 6.20 4.59
C VAL A 470 16.05 7.38 3.83
N GLN A 471 16.80 8.06 2.96
CA GLN A 471 16.28 9.15 2.14
C GLN A 471 15.05 8.71 1.33
N ARG A 472 15.09 7.51 0.71
CA ARG A 472 13.97 6.99 -0.09
C ARG A 472 12.72 6.67 0.73
N LEU A 473 12.90 6.20 1.96
CA LEU A 473 11.81 5.88 2.88
C LEU A 473 11.22 7.11 3.58
N THR A 474 11.91 8.27 3.53
CA THR A 474 11.55 9.46 4.30
C THR A 474 11.30 10.65 3.39
N PHE A 475 12.31 11.45 3.09
CA PHE A 475 12.18 12.70 2.35
C PHE A 475 11.64 12.52 0.92
N ASP A 476 12.14 11.53 0.17
CA ASP A 476 11.67 11.26 -1.20
C ASP A 476 10.16 10.95 -1.20
N SER A 477 9.70 10.11 -0.26
CA SER A 477 8.28 9.74 -0.09
C SER A 477 7.42 10.91 0.36
N ALA A 478 7.85 11.68 1.37
CA ALA A 478 7.13 12.85 1.86
C ALA A 478 7.00 13.93 0.78
N ALA A 479 8.10 14.28 0.11
CA ALA A 479 8.15 15.30 -0.93
C ALA A 479 7.28 14.95 -2.15
N ALA A 480 7.18 13.67 -2.51
CA ALA A 480 6.33 13.20 -3.60
C ALA A 480 4.84 13.54 -3.37
N PHE A 481 4.41 13.57 -2.12
CA PHE A 481 3.05 13.97 -1.72
C PHE A 481 2.92 15.44 -1.26
N GLY A 482 3.98 16.23 -1.46
CA GLY A 482 3.96 17.66 -1.11
C GLY A 482 4.07 17.94 0.38
N ILE A 483 4.59 17.01 1.16
CA ILE A 483 4.83 17.12 2.60
C ILE A 483 6.31 17.52 2.77
N TYR A 484 6.59 18.77 3.19
CA TYR A 484 7.95 19.30 3.24
C TYR A 484 8.43 19.64 4.65
N ASP A 485 7.60 19.47 5.67
CA ASP A 485 7.92 19.79 7.06
C ASP A 485 8.48 18.60 7.85
N ARG A 486 8.70 17.46 7.19
CA ARG A 486 9.21 16.19 7.78
C ARG A 486 10.06 15.39 6.81
N GLY A 487 10.60 14.25 7.26
CA GLY A 487 11.46 13.40 6.45
C GLY A 487 12.94 13.76 6.48
N LEU A 488 13.32 14.78 7.25
CA LEU A 488 14.72 15.19 7.50
C LEU A 488 14.98 15.39 9.00
N VAL A 489 16.16 14.97 9.49
CA VAL A 489 16.65 15.32 10.83
C VAL A 489 17.37 16.67 10.74
N GLN A 490 16.58 17.74 10.82
CA GLN A 490 17.05 19.12 10.67
C GLN A 490 16.24 20.04 11.59
N PRO A 491 16.88 21.08 12.22
CA PRO A 491 16.15 22.06 13.00
C PRO A 491 14.99 22.71 12.24
N GLY A 492 13.84 22.80 12.89
CA GLY A 492 12.58 23.32 12.32
C GLY A 492 11.63 22.25 11.76
N MET A 493 12.13 21.07 11.42
CA MET A 493 11.32 19.94 10.97
C MET A 493 10.51 19.33 12.11
N ALA A 494 9.40 18.67 11.78
CA ALA A 494 8.64 17.86 12.72
C ALA A 494 9.54 16.75 13.30
N ALA A 495 9.43 16.54 14.60
CA ALA A 495 10.22 15.53 15.28
C ALA A 495 9.60 14.13 15.13
N ASP A 496 9.49 13.69 13.88
CA ASP A 496 9.15 12.33 13.50
C ASP A 496 10.45 11.57 13.30
N LEU A 497 10.76 10.65 14.22
CA LEU A 497 12.05 9.99 14.27
C LEU A 497 11.90 8.49 14.49
N VAL A 498 12.86 7.73 14.01
CA VAL A 498 13.02 6.31 14.32
C VAL A 498 14.44 6.06 14.80
N VAL A 499 14.55 5.30 15.91
CA VAL A 499 15.83 4.79 16.39
C VAL A 499 15.87 3.29 16.10
N PHE A 500 16.82 2.85 15.29
CA PHE A 500 16.92 1.46 14.88
C PHE A 500 18.37 0.96 14.85
N ASP A 501 18.52 -0.34 14.93
CA ASP A 501 19.81 -1.00 14.79
C ASP A 501 19.99 -1.48 13.35
N PRO A 502 20.93 -0.92 12.57
CA PRO A 502 21.17 -1.32 11.19
C PRO A 502 21.65 -2.77 11.04
N ASP A 503 22.25 -3.35 12.08
CA ASP A 503 22.81 -4.69 12.03
C ASP A 503 21.74 -5.77 12.26
N THR A 504 20.61 -5.42 12.91
CA THR A 504 19.54 -6.37 13.25
C THR A 504 18.19 -6.08 12.61
N VAL A 505 17.99 -4.89 12.05
CA VAL A 505 16.69 -4.50 11.47
C VAL A 505 16.23 -5.48 10.40
N ALA A 506 15.05 -6.08 10.59
CA ALA A 506 14.45 -7.03 9.66
C ALA A 506 12.95 -7.22 9.96
N PRO A 507 12.12 -7.63 8.98
CA PRO A 507 10.78 -8.11 9.27
C PRO A 507 10.83 -9.48 9.94
N ARG A 508 9.90 -9.75 10.86
CA ARG A 508 9.67 -11.09 11.41
C ARG A 508 8.77 -11.90 10.49
N LYS A 509 8.66 -13.19 10.77
CA LYS A 509 7.67 -14.04 10.10
C LYS A 509 6.26 -13.58 10.45
N GLU A 510 5.38 -13.55 9.45
CA GLU A 510 3.96 -13.29 9.65
C GLU A 510 3.29 -14.36 10.52
N ASP A 511 2.34 -13.93 11.35
CA ASP A 511 1.46 -14.78 12.13
C ASP A 511 0.01 -14.24 12.11
N VAL A 512 -0.93 -15.04 12.59
CA VAL A 512 -2.35 -14.68 12.66
C VAL A 512 -2.65 -14.06 14.02
N VAL A 513 -3.43 -12.97 14.00
CA VAL A 513 -3.91 -12.30 15.21
C VAL A 513 -5.41 -11.96 15.08
N HIS A 514 -6.13 -11.98 16.22
CA HIS A 514 -7.54 -11.64 16.31
C HIS A 514 -7.70 -10.32 17.07
N ASP A 515 -7.39 -9.21 16.42
CA ASP A 515 -7.38 -7.87 17.03
C ASP A 515 -8.28 -6.86 16.29
N PHE A 516 -9.06 -7.32 15.32
CA PHE A 516 -10.05 -6.51 14.62
C PHE A 516 -11.41 -6.50 15.34
N PRO A 517 -12.28 -5.48 15.11
CA PRO A 517 -13.66 -5.48 15.55
C PRO A 517 -14.39 -6.81 15.24
N ALA A 518 -15.42 -7.16 16.00
CA ALA A 518 -16.14 -8.44 15.90
C ALA A 518 -15.25 -9.69 16.03
N ASN A 519 -14.09 -9.57 16.72
CA ASN A 519 -13.09 -10.65 16.82
C ASN A 519 -12.53 -11.08 15.45
N GLY A 520 -12.52 -10.17 14.48
CA GLY A 520 -11.95 -10.41 13.16
C GLY A 520 -10.45 -10.70 13.24
N TRP A 521 -9.96 -11.55 12.36
CA TRP A 521 -8.55 -11.90 12.30
C TRP A 521 -7.84 -11.26 11.10
N ARG A 522 -6.55 -11.09 11.25
CA ARG A 522 -5.65 -10.63 10.18
C ARG A 522 -4.26 -11.23 10.32
N MET A 523 -3.47 -11.08 9.26
CA MET A 523 -2.03 -11.34 9.30
C MET A 523 -1.32 -10.20 10.03
N ARG A 524 -0.35 -10.55 10.87
CA ARG A 524 0.52 -9.64 11.59
C ARG A 524 1.97 -9.85 11.20
N GLU A 525 2.70 -8.77 10.92
CA GLU A 525 4.13 -8.78 10.73
C GLU A 525 4.77 -7.74 11.66
N LEU A 526 5.63 -8.19 12.57
CA LEU A 526 6.41 -7.35 13.45
C LEU A 526 7.84 -7.19 12.91
N ALA A 527 8.62 -6.29 13.51
CA ALA A 527 10.00 -6.04 13.15
C ALA A 527 10.97 -6.33 14.28
N ASP A 528 12.17 -6.76 13.93
CA ASP A 528 13.35 -6.71 14.78
C ASP A 528 14.12 -5.42 14.53
N GLY A 529 14.94 -4.99 15.49
CA GLY A 529 15.87 -3.87 15.34
C GLY A 529 15.25 -2.48 15.36
N ILE A 530 13.92 -2.30 15.46
CA ILE A 530 13.27 -1.01 15.72
C ILE A 530 13.19 -0.81 17.22
N HIS A 531 13.86 0.22 17.76
CA HIS A 531 13.93 0.50 19.19
C HIS A 531 12.93 1.56 19.64
N TYR A 532 12.82 2.66 18.88
CA TYR A 532 11.88 3.74 19.18
C TYR A 532 11.24 4.25 17.89
N THR A 533 9.94 4.46 17.94
CA THR A 533 9.19 5.23 16.95
C THR A 533 8.67 6.48 17.65
N VAL A 534 9.13 7.65 17.21
CA VAL A 534 8.81 8.96 17.78
C VAL A 534 7.98 9.73 16.78
N VAL A 535 6.83 10.24 17.18
CA VAL A 535 5.91 11.01 16.32
C VAL A 535 5.68 12.38 16.94
N ASN A 536 5.88 13.45 16.17
CA ASN A 536 5.74 14.83 16.63
C ASN A 536 6.42 15.09 18.00
N GLY A 537 7.57 14.44 18.25
CA GLY A 537 8.39 14.60 19.43
C GLY A 537 8.00 13.79 20.66
N GLU A 538 6.99 12.91 20.55
CA GLU A 538 6.62 11.99 21.63
C GLU A 538 6.91 10.54 21.21
N VAL A 539 7.38 9.73 22.14
CA VAL A 539 7.65 8.31 21.92
C VAL A 539 6.32 7.56 21.79
N LEU A 540 6.02 7.06 20.60
CA LEU A 540 4.85 6.26 20.31
C LEU A 540 5.07 4.80 20.68
N LEU A 541 6.20 4.24 20.23
CA LEU A 541 6.60 2.86 20.51
C LEU A 541 8.01 2.83 21.10
N GLU A 542 8.20 2.02 22.12
CA GLU A 542 9.50 1.62 22.67
C GLU A 542 9.62 0.10 22.55
N LYS A 543 10.62 -0.37 21.78
CA LYS A 543 10.89 -1.81 21.53
C LYS A 543 9.65 -2.60 21.09
N GLY A 544 8.80 -1.95 20.28
CA GLY A 544 7.56 -2.52 19.77
C GLY A 544 6.35 -2.40 20.70
N GLU A 545 6.53 -1.90 21.94
CA GLU A 545 5.43 -1.70 22.89
C GLU A 545 4.91 -0.27 22.84
N HIS A 546 3.58 -0.12 22.81
CA HIS A 546 2.94 1.19 22.79
C HIS A 546 3.02 1.88 24.15
N THR A 547 3.45 3.14 24.17
CA THR A 547 3.63 3.94 25.39
C THR A 547 2.33 4.51 25.96
N GLY A 548 1.24 4.44 25.23
CA GLY A 548 -0.04 5.12 25.52
C GLY A 548 -0.17 6.50 24.88
N ALA A 549 0.89 7.02 24.25
CA ALA A 549 0.85 8.32 23.57
C ALA A 549 0.07 8.27 22.24
N HIS A 550 -0.58 9.39 21.89
CA HIS A 550 -1.29 9.55 20.62
C HIS A 550 -0.91 10.90 20.00
N PRO A 551 0.36 11.07 19.60
CA PRO A 551 0.88 12.35 19.13
C PRO A 551 0.59 12.65 17.66
N GLY A 552 0.00 11.71 16.94
CA GLY A 552 -0.29 11.80 15.51
C GLY A 552 -1.26 12.94 15.18
N ARG A 553 -1.21 13.37 13.92
CA ARG A 553 -2.05 14.45 13.39
C ARG A 553 -2.52 14.12 11.98
N VAL A 554 -3.68 14.66 11.58
CA VAL A 554 -4.07 14.70 10.17
C VAL A 554 -3.20 15.74 9.47
N LEU A 555 -2.41 15.31 8.50
CA LEU A 555 -1.57 16.17 7.70
C LEU A 555 -2.41 16.87 6.64
N LYS A 556 -2.07 18.13 6.40
CA LYS A 556 -2.77 18.96 5.41
C LYS A 556 -1.83 19.31 4.25
N ASN A 557 -2.40 19.57 3.09
CA ASN A 557 -1.65 19.98 1.91
C ASN A 557 -0.92 21.33 2.10
N ALA A 558 0.01 21.62 1.20
CA ALA A 558 0.89 22.79 1.31
C ALA A 558 0.17 24.15 1.40
N ARG A 559 -1.08 24.28 0.89
CA ARG A 559 -1.85 25.53 1.02
C ARG A 559 -2.13 25.90 2.48
N HIS A 560 -2.39 24.90 3.33
CA HIS A 560 -2.65 25.13 4.75
C HIS A 560 -1.39 25.55 5.52
N HIS A 561 -0.21 25.14 5.06
CA HIS A 561 1.05 25.56 5.68
C HIS A 561 1.41 27.01 5.32
N ALA A 562 1.08 27.47 4.11
CA ALA A 562 1.35 28.84 3.67
C ALA A 562 0.49 29.90 4.40
N SER A 563 -0.75 29.55 4.77
CA SER A 563 -1.68 30.48 5.43
C SER A 563 -1.36 30.75 6.92
N HIS A 564 -0.53 29.91 7.57
CA HIS A 564 -0.16 30.02 8.97
C HIS A 564 1.19 30.71 9.19
N ASN A 565 2.00 30.90 8.15
CA ASN A 565 3.30 31.58 8.22
C ASN A 565 3.22 33.04 7.78
N GLY A 566 2.04 33.54 7.46
CA GLY A 566 1.78 34.91 7.00
C GLY A 566 0.91 35.78 7.93
N ALA A 567 0.72 35.34 9.20
CA ALA A 567 0.00 36.14 10.21
C ALA A 567 0.91 36.54 11.36
#